data_394fa2e5ce42c497aa405552904a15e0
#
_entry.id   394fa2e5ce42c497aa405552904a15e0
#
_cell.length_a   1.000
_cell.length_b   1.000
_cell.length_c   1.000
_cell.angle_alpha   90.00
_cell.angle_beta   90.00
_cell.angle_gamma   90.00
#
_symmetry.space_group_name_H-M   'P 1'
#
loop_
_entity.id
_entity.type
_entity.pdbx_description
1 polymer ?
#
loop_
_entity_poly.entity_id
_entity_poly.type
_entity_poly.pdbx_seq_one_letter_code
_entity_poly.pdbx_strand_id
1 'polypeptide(L)'
;MKRNNLKIVKIDKNKSLFNYEKKVLIKELILNIKLGYFDFEKEKPQKVKFSLEVNYKDKKPTNDKDLKSIVNYDKLVKLIKKLVKNRHYNFLETLAEDICDELFKDKRIDKIVQKIEKLEIIKDCSSVGIQISKKRSNA
;
A
#
# COMPACT_ATOMS: atom_id res chain seq x y z
N MET A 1 -6.38 36.11 -42.04
CA MET A 1 -6.19 35.96 -40.75
C MET A 1 -6.94 34.89 -40.10
N LYS A 2 -6.36 34.16 -39.27
CA LYS A 2 -7.02 33.06 -38.76
C LYS A 2 -7.39 33.23 -37.42
N ARG A 3 -8.49 33.50 -37.13
CA ARG A 3 -8.87 33.67 -35.83
C ARG A 3 -9.34 32.40 -35.28
N ASN A 4 -9.52 31.54 -36.00
CA ASN A 4 -9.94 30.31 -35.61
C ASN A 4 -9.20 29.70 -34.58
N ASN A 5 -8.24 30.08 -34.43
CA ASN A 5 -7.45 29.42 -33.64
C ASN A 5 -7.74 29.54 -32.25
N LEU A 6 -8.51 30.46 -31.94
CA LEU A 6 -8.82 30.62 -30.57
C LEU A 6 -10.11 29.99 -30.30
N LYS A 7 -10.36 28.87 -30.86
CA LYS A 7 -11.51 28.20 -30.46
C LYS A 7 -11.47 28.02 -29.02
N ILE A 8 -12.50 28.38 -28.39
CA ILE A 8 -12.63 28.12 -27.01
C ILE A 8 -12.79 26.66 -26.83
N VAL A 9 -11.82 26.03 -26.27
CA VAL A 9 -11.93 24.64 -25.95
C VAL A 9 -12.75 24.59 -24.69
N LYS A 10 -13.92 24.01 -24.78
CA LYS A 10 -14.72 23.83 -23.60
C LYS A 10 -13.97 22.89 -22.68
N ILE A 11 -13.69 23.36 -21.53
CA ILE A 11 -13.10 22.50 -20.52
C ILE A 11 -14.21 21.65 -19.97
N ASP A 12 -14.08 20.36 -20.17
CA ASP A 12 -15.02 19.42 -19.60
C ASP A 12 -14.82 19.46 -18.10
N LYS A 13 -15.85 19.81 -17.37
CA LYS A 13 -15.76 19.89 -15.92
C LYS A 13 -15.44 18.55 -15.28
N ASN A 14 -15.62 17.46 -16.01
CA ASN A 14 -15.32 16.14 -15.51
C ASN A 14 -13.90 15.69 -15.84
N LYS A 15 -13.16 16.48 -16.60
CA LYS A 15 -11.76 16.20 -16.90
C LYS A 15 -10.88 17.17 -16.16
N SER A 16 -9.94 16.65 -15.42
CA SER A 16 -8.94 17.46 -14.81
C SER A 16 -7.88 17.84 -15.84
N LEU A 17 -7.33 19.05 -15.73
CA LEU A 17 -6.20 19.47 -16.53
C LEU A 17 -4.90 18.85 -16.02
N PHE A 18 -4.94 18.21 -14.89
CA PHE A 18 -3.76 17.65 -14.24
C PHE A 18 -3.98 16.18 -13.90
N ASN A 19 -2.90 15.45 -13.87
CA ASN A 19 -2.88 14.10 -13.31
C ASN A 19 -2.16 14.17 -11.98
N TYR A 20 -2.68 13.51 -10.98
CA TYR A 20 -2.07 13.50 -9.67
C TYR A 20 -1.44 12.14 -9.40
N GLU A 21 -0.21 12.17 -8.94
CA GLU A 21 0.44 11.00 -8.39
C GLU A 21 0.53 11.21 -6.90
N LYS A 22 -0.10 10.34 -6.15
CA LYS A 22 -0.16 10.45 -4.71
C LYS A 22 0.40 9.19 -4.09
N LYS A 23 0.95 9.34 -2.90
CA LYS A 23 1.54 8.22 -2.18
C LYS A 23 1.04 8.22 -0.75
N VAL A 24 0.44 7.12 -0.35
CA VAL A 24 0.11 6.91 1.07
C VAL A 24 1.32 6.26 1.72
N LEU A 25 1.70 6.77 2.88
CA LEU A 25 2.86 6.28 3.60
C LEU A 25 2.41 5.70 4.93
N ILE A 26 2.79 4.45 5.17
CA ILE A 26 2.68 3.82 6.49
C ILE A 26 4.10 3.56 6.94
N LYS A 27 4.53 4.24 7.98
CA LYS A 27 5.91 4.12 8.45
C LYS A 27 5.96 3.39 9.77
N GLU A 28 6.66 2.25 9.73
CA GLU A 28 6.98 1.52 10.95
C GLU A 28 5.78 1.14 11.81
N LEU A 29 4.75 0.55 11.19
CA LEU A 29 3.66 -0.04 11.94
C LEU A 29 4.17 -1.32 12.60
N ILE A 30 4.21 -1.36 13.90
CA ILE A 30 4.70 -2.52 14.65
C ILE A 30 3.52 -3.29 15.21
N LEU A 31 3.43 -4.56 14.83
CA LEU A 31 2.39 -5.47 15.31
C LEU A 31 3.04 -6.68 15.97
N ASN A 32 2.39 -7.19 17.00
CA ASN A 32 2.84 -8.39 17.69
C ASN A 32 2.02 -9.55 17.17
N ILE A 33 2.61 -10.39 16.33
CA ILE A 33 1.89 -11.41 15.58
C ILE A 33 2.66 -12.73 15.54
N LYS A 34 1.91 -13.82 15.40
CA LYS A 34 2.51 -15.14 15.17
C LYS A 34 2.69 -15.30 13.68
N LEU A 35 3.93 -15.45 13.24
CA LEU A 35 4.24 -15.80 11.88
C LEU A 35 5.64 -16.39 11.82
N GLY A 36 5.90 -17.14 10.77
CA GLY A 36 7.20 -17.76 10.54
C GLY A 36 7.08 -19.24 10.24
N TYR A 37 8.10 -19.76 9.57
CA TYR A 37 8.14 -21.14 9.13
C TYR A 37 8.56 -22.11 10.25
N PHE A 38 9.47 -21.70 11.12
CA PHE A 38 10.02 -22.56 12.15
C PHE A 38 9.04 -22.77 13.30
N ASP A 39 9.11 -23.93 13.93
CA ASP A 39 8.16 -24.30 14.99
C ASP A 39 8.17 -23.29 16.15
N PHE A 40 9.34 -22.81 16.55
CA PHE A 40 9.41 -21.84 17.64
C PHE A 40 8.71 -20.52 17.32
N GLU A 41 8.60 -20.17 16.03
CA GLU A 41 7.89 -18.97 15.60
C GLU A 41 6.37 -19.13 15.68
N LYS A 42 5.89 -20.35 15.73
CA LYS A 42 4.46 -20.66 15.81
C LYS A 42 3.95 -20.64 17.26
N GLU A 43 4.84 -20.67 18.22
CA GLU A 43 4.47 -20.81 19.63
C GLU A 43 4.09 -19.48 20.30
N LYS A 44 4.74 -18.40 19.94
CA LYS A 44 4.46 -17.09 20.54
C LYS A 44 4.55 -15.98 19.52
N PRO A 45 3.84 -14.87 19.76
CA PRO A 45 3.93 -13.72 18.88
C PRO A 45 5.30 -13.09 18.89
N GLN A 46 5.66 -12.44 17.80
CA GLN A 46 6.87 -11.63 17.69
C GLN A 46 6.53 -10.28 17.09
N LYS A 47 7.40 -9.31 17.32
CA LYS A 47 7.22 -7.97 16.79
C LYS A 47 7.62 -7.93 15.32
N VAL A 48 6.71 -7.46 14.51
CA VAL A 48 6.92 -7.32 13.07
C VAL A 48 6.59 -5.91 12.66
N LYS A 49 7.48 -5.30 11.90
CA LYS A 49 7.37 -3.91 11.48
C LYS A 49 7.02 -3.84 10.01
N PHE A 50 5.99 -3.08 9.71
CA PHE A 50 5.49 -2.88 8.35
C PHE A 50 5.71 -1.45 7.93
N SER A 51 6.34 -1.26 6.77
CA SER A 51 6.46 0.06 6.15
C SER A 51 6.00 -0.05 4.71
N LEU A 52 5.03 0.75 4.33
CA LEU A 52 4.44 0.70 3.00
C LEU A 52 4.43 2.06 2.33
N GLU A 53 4.69 2.05 1.04
CA GLU A 53 4.42 3.18 0.16
C GLU A 53 3.43 2.69 -0.88
N VAL A 54 2.24 3.31 -0.91
CA VAL A 54 1.17 2.92 -1.81
C VAL A 54 0.91 4.07 -2.77
N ASN A 55 1.37 3.91 -4.01
CA ASN A 55 1.22 4.95 -5.03
C ASN A 55 -0.11 4.79 -5.73
N TYR A 56 -0.84 5.88 -5.88
CA TYR A 56 -2.06 5.87 -6.65
C TYR A 56 -2.17 7.10 -7.53
N LYS A 57 -2.93 6.97 -8.60
CA LYS A 57 -3.15 8.02 -9.57
C LYS A 57 -4.57 8.51 -9.45
N ASP A 58 -4.73 9.80 -9.60
CA ASP A 58 -6.03 10.41 -9.53
C ASP A 58 -6.09 11.51 -10.59
N LYS A 59 -7.26 11.68 -11.19
CA LYS A 59 -7.49 12.73 -12.20
C LYS A 59 -8.18 13.93 -11.62
N LYS A 60 -8.64 13.83 -10.39
CA LYS A 60 -9.38 14.89 -9.73
C LYS A 60 -8.69 15.30 -8.44
N PRO A 61 -8.81 16.55 -8.05
CA PRO A 61 -8.34 16.95 -6.73
C PRO A 61 -9.16 16.23 -5.66
N THR A 62 -8.58 16.11 -4.50
CA THR A 62 -9.24 15.49 -3.36
C THR A 62 -10.46 16.31 -2.93
N ASN A 63 -11.56 15.64 -2.65
CA ASN A 63 -12.75 16.25 -2.07
C ASN A 63 -12.71 16.02 -0.57
N ASP A 64 -12.51 17.08 0.18
CA ASP A 64 -12.35 17.02 1.63
C ASP A 64 -13.55 16.46 2.39
N LYS A 65 -14.70 16.39 1.72
CA LYS A 65 -15.92 15.84 2.30
C LYS A 65 -16.24 14.41 1.86
N ASP A 66 -15.40 13.85 1.01
CA ASP A 66 -15.62 12.52 0.47
C ASP A 66 -14.39 11.63 0.74
N LEU A 67 -14.55 10.73 1.69
CA LEU A 67 -13.48 9.81 2.07
C LEU A 67 -13.05 8.91 0.91
N LYS A 68 -13.96 8.64 -0.02
CA LYS A 68 -13.63 7.80 -1.19
C LYS A 68 -12.74 8.52 -2.19
N SER A 69 -12.57 9.84 -2.07
CA SER A 69 -11.68 10.58 -2.95
C SER A 69 -10.20 10.35 -2.64
N ILE A 70 -9.88 9.66 -1.56
CA ILE A 70 -8.52 9.31 -1.20
C ILE A 70 -8.38 7.80 -1.05
N VAL A 71 -7.15 7.32 -1.07
CA VAL A 71 -6.83 5.98 -0.60
C VAL A 71 -6.64 6.09 0.90
N ASN A 72 -7.55 5.50 1.66
CA ASN A 72 -7.62 5.69 3.10
C ASN A 72 -6.62 4.80 3.83
N TYR A 73 -5.62 5.41 4.48
CA TYR A 73 -4.60 4.68 5.21
C TYR A 73 -5.15 3.87 6.40
N ASP A 74 -6.24 4.31 7.00
CA ASP A 74 -6.85 3.55 8.09
C ASP A 74 -7.35 2.19 7.61
N LYS A 75 -7.92 2.15 6.41
CA LYS A 75 -8.31 0.90 5.78
C LYS A 75 -7.12 0.00 5.51
N LEU A 76 -5.99 0.56 5.11
CA LEU A 76 -4.76 -0.20 4.86
C LEU A 76 -4.25 -0.86 6.14
N VAL A 77 -4.21 -0.11 7.21
CA VAL A 77 -3.76 -0.63 8.51
C VAL A 77 -4.70 -1.73 9.00
N LYS A 78 -6.01 -1.50 8.89
CA LYS A 78 -6.99 -2.51 9.28
C LYS A 78 -6.90 -3.79 8.45
N LEU A 79 -6.59 -3.65 7.17
CA LEU A 79 -6.40 -4.78 6.29
C LEU A 79 -5.21 -5.64 6.72
N ILE A 80 -4.09 -5.02 7.01
CA ILE A 80 -2.88 -5.73 7.47
C ILE A 80 -3.21 -6.49 8.76
N LYS A 81 -3.84 -5.82 9.72
CA LYS A 81 -4.23 -6.45 10.98
C LYS A 81 -5.16 -7.64 10.77
N LYS A 82 -6.09 -7.52 9.84
CA LYS A 82 -7.03 -8.59 9.54
C LYS A 82 -6.35 -9.80 8.91
N LEU A 83 -5.45 -9.59 7.96
CA LEU A 83 -4.75 -10.67 7.28
C LEU A 83 -3.91 -11.49 8.27
N VAL A 84 -3.14 -10.83 9.12
CA VAL A 84 -2.28 -11.53 10.07
C VAL A 84 -3.06 -12.22 11.19
N LYS A 85 -4.31 -11.82 11.42
CA LYS A 85 -5.17 -12.45 12.41
C LYS A 85 -5.87 -13.69 11.83
N ASN A 86 -6.18 -13.67 10.54
CA ASN A 86 -7.01 -14.71 9.92
C ASN A 86 -6.26 -15.95 9.47
N ARG A 87 -4.94 -15.88 9.31
CA ARG A 87 -4.15 -17.06 8.96
C ARG A 87 -2.72 -16.92 9.43
N HIS A 88 -2.04 -18.04 9.61
CA HIS A 88 -0.61 -18.07 9.87
C HIS A 88 0.15 -17.96 8.55
N TYR A 89 1.17 -17.09 8.51
CA TYR A 89 2.04 -16.96 7.35
C TYR A 89 3.41 -17.54 7.70
N ASN A 90 3.87 -18.49 6.89
CA ASN A 90 5.22 -19.03 7.07
C ASN A 90 6.28 -18.08 6.55
N PHE A 91 5.98 -17.37 5.47
CA PHE A 91 6.93 -16.48 4.82
C PHE A 91 6.39 -15.07 4.73
N LEU A 92 7.28 -14.09 4.94
CA LEU A 92 6.91 -12.67 4.79
C LEU A 92 6.49 -12.36 3.34
N GLU A 93 7.07 -13.05 2.38
CA GLU A 93 6.74 -12.91 0.97
C GLU A 93 5.28 -13.24 0.69
N THR A 94 4.75 -14.29 1.30
CA THR A 94 3.35 -14.69 1.13
C THR A 94 2.41 -13.64 1.73
N LEU A 95 2.77 -13.12 2.89
CA LEU A 95 2.01 -12.05 3.52
C LEU A 95 2.02 -10.79 2.64
N ALA A 96 3.19 -10.46 2.10
CA ALA A 96 3.32 -9.31 1.20
C ALA A 96 2.45 -9.45 -0.05
N GLU A 97 2.37 -10.65 -0.63
CA GLU A 97 1.50 -10.90 -1.78
C GLU A 97 0.02 -10.74 -1.43
N ASP A 98 -0.40 -11.26 -0.29
CA ASP A 98 -1.80 -11.10 0.13
C ASP A 98 -2.15 -9.64 0.39
N ILE A 99 -1.24 -8.87 0.95
CA ILE A 99 -1.43 -7.42 1.13
C ILE A 99 -1.61 -6.75 -0.24
N CYS A 100 -0.73 -7.07 -1.19
CA CYS A 100 -0.81 -6.52 -2.55
C CYS A 100 -2.13 -6.89 -3.23
N ASP A 101 -2.53 -8.16 -3.14
CA ASP A 101 -3.76 -8.63 -3.79
C ASP A 101 -4.98 -7.84 -3.31
N GLU A 102 -5.05 -7.56 -2.02
CA GLU A 102 -6.15 -6.78 -1.49
C GLU A 102 -6.08 -5.30 -1.88
N LEU A 103 -4.90 -4.70 -1.80
CA LEU A 103 -4.74 -3.29 -2.12
C LEU A 103 -4.97 -3.00 -3.60
N PHE A 104 -4.51 -3.88 -4.49
CA PHE A 104 -4.70 -3.68 -5.92
C PHE A 104 -6.15 -3.85 -6.40
N LYS A 105 -7.06 -4.26 -5.54
CA LYS A 105 -8.49 -4.21 -5.86
C LYS A 105 -8.96 -2.77 -6.08
N ASP A 106 -8.31 -1.80 -5.45
CA ASP A 106 -8.52 -0.39 -5.77
C ASP A 106 -7.76 -0.09 -7.06
N LYS A 107 -8.49 0.21 -8.12
CA LYS A 107 -7.90 0.41 -9.45
C LYS A 107 -7.02 1.64 -9.57
N ARG A 108 -7.12 2.56 -8.63
CA ARG A 108 -6.26 3.75 -8.60
C ARG A 108 -4.83 3.41 -8.21
N ILE A 109 -4.66 2.36 -7.42
CA ILE A 109 -3.33 1.96 -6.93
C ILE A 109 -2.54 1.33 -8.07
N ASP A 110 -1.38 1.88 -8.35
CA ASP A 110 -0.54 1.40 -9.46
C ASP A 110 0.77 0.78 -9.01
N LYS A 111 1.26 1.12 -7.82
CA LYS A 111 2.51 0.57 -7.31
C LYS A 111 2.49 0.51 -5.79
N ILE A 112 3.01 -0.58 -5.26
CA ILE A 112 3.17 -0.77 -3.83
C ILE A 112 4.62 -1.16 -3.56
N VAL A 113 5.26 -0.45 -2.65
CA VAL A 113 6.56 -0.84 -2.10
C VAL A 113 6.31 -1.14 -0.64
N GLN A 114 6.65 -2.35 -0.21
CA GLN A 114 6.46 -2.72 1.19
C GLN A 114 7.69 -3.39 1.76
N LYS A 115 7.99 -3.03 2.99
CA LYS A 115 9.07 -3.60 3.77
C LYS A 115 8.47 -4.22 5.01
N ILE A 116 8.74 -5.51 5.23
CA ILE A 116 8.24 -6.23 6.39
C ILE A 116 9.44 -6.83 7.10
N GLU A 117 9.57 -6.53 8.38
CA GLU A 117 10.77 -6.85 9.16
C GLU A 117 10.40 -7.52 10.48
N LYS A 118 11.10 -8.61 10.79
CA LYS A 118 11.04 -9.24 12.11
C LYS A 118 12.09 -8.58 12.98
N LEU A 119 11.70 -8.13 14.16
CA LEU A 119 12.57 -7.31 14.99
C LEU A 119 13.40 -8.08 16.02
N GLU A 120 13.02 -9.33 16.31
CA GLU A 120 13.61 -10.05 17.42
C GLU A 120 14.13 -11.43 17.06
N ILE A 121 14.07 -11.82 15.79
CA ILE A 121 14.34 -13.20 15.40
C ILE A 121 15.83 -13.52 15.37
N ILE A 122 16.68 -12.59 15.05
CA ILE A 122 18.12 -12.78 15.02
C ILE A 122 18.80 -11.78 15.93
N LYS A 123 19.48 -12.32 16.94
CA LYS A 123 20.07 -11.51 17.99
C LYS A 123 21.03 -10.43 17.51
N ASP A 124 21.82 -10.72 16.51
CA ASP A 124 22.87 -9.79 16.06
C ASP A 124 22.40 -8.82 14.96
N CYS A 125 21.12 -8.84 14.62
CA CYS A 125 20.53 -7.95 13.64
C CYS A 125 19.51 -7.04 14.32
N SER A 126 19.45 -5.76 13.91
CA SER A 126 18.40 -4.88 14.38
C SER A 126 17.04 -5.33 13.85
N SER A 127 17.03 -5.88 12.66
CA SER A 127 15.84 -6.51 12.06
C SER A 127 16.28 -7.39 10.91
N VAL A 128 15.42 -8.32 10.52
CA VAL A 128 15.58 -9.08 9.28
C VAL A 128 14.25 -9.10 8.58
N GLY A 129 14.26 -8.96 7.28
CA GLY A 129 13.02 -8.90 6.55
C GLY A 129 13.21 -8.84 5.05
N ILE A 130 12.15 -8.41 4.38
CA ILE A 130 12.09 -8.31 2.94
C ILE A 130 11.58 -6.94 2.52
N GLN A 131 11.91 -6.56 1.30
CA GLN A 131 11.26 -5.43 0.64
C GLN A 131 10.80 -5.91 -0.74
N ILE A 132 9.53 -5.72 -1.02
CA ILE A 132 8.93 -6.10 -2.29
C ILE A 132 8.31 -4.87 -2.92
N SER A 133 8.58 -4.69 -4.22
CA SER A 133 7.96 -3.66 -5.03
C SER A 133 7.12 -4.34 -6.10
N LYS A 134 5.84 -4.02 -6.17
CA LYS A 134 4.92 -4.59 -7.15
C LYS A 134 4.17 -3.46 -7.86
N LYS A 135 4.15 -3.53 -9.18
CA LYS A 135 3.58 -2.48 -10.01
C LYS A 135 2.65 -3.09 -11.05
N ARG A 136 1.56 -2.39 -11.38
CA ARG A 136 0.72 -2.83 -12.48
C ARG A 136 1.51 -2.76 -13.78
N SER A 137 1.37 -3.78 -14.61
CA SER A 137 2.17 -3.88 -15.83
C SER A 137 1.92 -2.75 -16.82
N ASN A 138 0.78 -2.12 -16.79
CA ASN A 138 0.45 -1.01 -17.68
C ASN A 138 0.38 0.33 -16.95
N ALA A 139 1.04 0.40 -15.83
CA ALA A 139 1.03 1.62 -15.03
C ALA A 139 2.10 2.61 -15.48
#